data_1302bcba40068d930b95ce9688603106
#
_entry.id   1302bcba40068d930b95ce9688603106
#
_cell.length_a   1.000
_cell.length_b   1.000
_cell.length_c   1.000
_cell.angle_alpha   90.00
_cell.angle_beta   90.00
_cell.angle_gamma   90.00
#
_symmetry.space_group_name_H-M   'P 1'
#
loop_
_entity.id
_entity.type
_entity.pdbx_description
1 polymer ?
#
loop_
_entity_poly.entity_id
_entity_poly.type
_entity_poly.pdbx_seq_one_letter_code
_entity_poly.pdbx_strand_id
1 'polypeptide(L)'
;MHKNWLILFSLFFFAVNVFAAPKKYNVLFIISDDLTSTALSCYGNTVCKTPNIDALAARGTRFTRTYCQGTYCGPSRASFMSGYYPHATGVLGYKSPRPKIGNRSTWSQHFKNNGYHTARVSKIYHMGVPGGIEQGGHGADDAASWTERFNSQGPEWKAPGNTLSLIHI
;
A
#
# COMPACT_ATOMS: atom_id res chain seq x y z
N MET A 1 4.15 -57.95 -26.82
CA MET A 1 5.04 -57.09 -26.01
C MET A 1 4.92 -55.57 -26.32
N HIS A 2 4.13 -55.11 -27.28
CA HIS A 2 4.07 -53.68 -27.65
C HIS A 2 3.00 -52.86 -26.91
N LYS A 3 2.00 -53.47 -26.27
CA LYS A 3 0.93 -52.71 -25.57
C LYS A 3 1.36 -52.06 -24.27
N ASN A 4 2.33 -52.59 -23.56
CA ASN A 4 2.76 -52.03 -22.26
C ASN A 4 3.70 -50.83 -22.41
N TRP A 5 4.35 -50.66 -23.53
CA TRP A 5 5.21 -49.51 -23.81
C TRP A 5 4.40 -48.22 -24.09
N LEU A 6 3.25 -48.35 -24.72
CA LEU A 6 2.36 -47.25 -24.97
C LEU A 6 1.73 -46.67 -23.67
N ILE A 7 1.46 -47.55 -22.72
CA ILE A 7 0.91 -47.16 -21.41
C ILE A 7 2.01 -46.42 -20.58
N LEU A 8 3.23 -46.93 -20.58
CA LEU A 8 4.36 -46.30 -19.90
C LEU A 8 4.71 -44.94 -20.53
N PHE A 9 4.64 -44.78 -21.85
CA PHE A 9 4.88 -43.51 -22.52
C PHE A 9 3.77 -42.50 -22.25
N SER A 10 2.52 -42.93 -22.17
CA SER A 10 1.37 -42.09 -21.82
C SER A 10 1.43 -41.61 -20.36
N LEU A 11 1.86 -42.48 -19.43
CA LEU A 11 2.07 -42.11 -18.01
C LEU A 11 3.24 -41.14 -17.84
N PHE A 12 4.29 -41.27 -18.64
CA PHE A 12 5.42 -40.35 -18.61
C PHE A 12 5.06 -38.95 -19.15
N PHE A 13 4.19 -38.87 -20.15
CA PHE A 13 3.69 -37.58 -20.69
C PHE A 13 2.72 -36.87 -19.72
N PHE A 14 2.02 -37.62 -18.89
CA PHE A 14 1.13 -37.03 -17.86
C PHE A 14 1.89 -36.49 -16.63
N ALA A 15 3.08 -37.03 -16.36
CA ALA A 15 3.89 -36.61 -15.20
C ALA A 15 4.69 -35.31 -15.42
N VAL A 16 4.70 -34.74 -16.62
CA VAL A 16 5.51 -33.56 -16.96
C VAL A 16 4.67 -32.29 -17.06
N ASN A 17 3.42 -32.30 -16.57
CA ASN A 17 2.77 -31.05 -16.25
C ASN A 17 3.34 -30.50 -14.94
N VAL A 18 4.61 -30.15 -14.95
CA VAL A 18 5.19 -29.27 -13.93
C VAL A 18 4.45 -27.94 -14.07
N PHE A 19 3.41 -27.76 -13.29
CA PHE A 19 2.80 -26.45 -13.12
C PHE A 19 3.91 -25.54 -12.59
N ALA A 20 4.50 -24.75 -13.47
CA ALA A 20 5.39 -23.70 -13.05
C ALA A 20 4.63 -22.87 -12.00
N ALA A 21 5.14 -22.82 -10.79
CA ALA A 21 4.52 -22.02 -9.75
C ALA A 21 4.30 -20.60 -10.29
N PRO A 22 3.12 -20.01 -10.11
CA PRO A 22 2.84 -18.69 -10.65
C PRO A 22 3.92 -17.72 -10.16
N LYS A 23 4.51 -16.97 -11.10
CA LYS A 23 5.56 -16.01 -10.80
C LYS A 23 5.01 -14.97 -9.83
N LYS A 24 5.55 -14.91 -8.62
CA LYS A 24 5.20 -13.88 -7.64
C LYS A 24 5.96 -12.60 -7.96
N TYR A 25 5.25 -11.51 -8.12
CA TYR A 25 5.84 -10.19 -8.33
C TYR A 25 5.96 -9.44 -7.00
N ASN A 26 7.03 -8.70 -6.84
CA ASN A 26 7.14 -7.73 -5.75
C ASN A 26 6.23 -6.54 -6.03
N VAL A 27 5.61 -6.00 -4.99
CA VAL A 27 4.72 -4.85 -5.07
C VAL A 27 5.30 -3.74 -4.18
N LEU A 28 5.62 -2.61 -4.79
CA LEU A 28 6.00 -1.39 -4.08
C LEU A 28 4.86 -0.38 -4.21
N PHE A 29 4.23 -0.06 -3.08
CA PHE A 29 3.19 0.96 -2.99
C PHE A 29 3.76 2.22 -2.36
N ILE A 30 3.82 3.29 -3.13
CA ILE A 30 4.30 4.61 -2.67
C ILE A 30 3.10 5.54 -2.57
N ILE A 31 2.94 6.16 -1.41
CA ILE A 31 1.88 7.13 -1.16
C ILE A 31 2.48 8.42 -0.61
N SER A 32 2.07 9.53 -1.17
CA SER A 32 2.38 10.86 -0.64
C SER A 32 1.16 11.42 0.09
N ASP A 33 1.39 12.03 1.25
CA ASP A 33 0.33 12.68 2.03
C ASP A 33 0.02 14.05 1.40
N ASP A 34 -1.26 14.34 1.26
CA ASP A 34 -1.80 15.64 0.75
C ASP A 34 -1.26 16.08 -0.63
N LEU A 35 -0.72 15.16 -1.43
CA LEU A 35 -0.25 15.48 -2.79
C LEU A 35 -1.44 15.57 -3.77
N THR A 36 -1.57 16.72 -4.40
CA THR A 36 -2.51 16.89 -5.51
C THR A 36 -1.84 16.63 -6.86
N SER A 37 -2.59 16.09 -7.81
CA SER A 37 -2.11 15.87 -9.18
C SER A 37 -1.64 17.15 -9.86
N THR A 38 -2.23 18.30 -9.52
CA THR A 38 -1.86 19.60 -10.06
C THR A 38 -0.46 20.07 -9.67
N ALA A 39 0.18 19.44 -8.69
CA ALA A 39 1.56 19.70 -8.30
C ALA A 39 2.61 18.91 -9.14
N LEU A 40 2.17 17.98 -9.98
CA LEU A 40 3.06 17.08 -10.74
C LEU A 40 3.22 17.53 -12.20
N SER A 41 4.45 17.54 -12.71
CA SER A 41 4.71 17.94 -14.09
C SER A 41 4.10 16.99 -15.12
N CYS A 42 4.02 15.69 -14.85
CA CYS A 42 3.33 14.74 -15.72
C CYS A 42 1.81 14.96 -15.82
N TYR A 43 1.23 15.79 -14.95
CA TYR A 43 -0.16 16.24 -15.03
C TYR A 43 -0.31 17.70 -15.52
N GLY A 44 0.77 18.27 -16.03
CA GLY A 44 0.75 19.59 -16.67
C GLY A 44 1.27 20.75 -15.80
N ASN A 45 1.78 20.48 -14.60
CA ASN A 45 2.40 21.54 -13.80
C ASN A 45 3.71 22.00 -14.45
N THR A 46 3.84 23.30 -14.71
CA THR A 46 5.02 23.88 -15.35
C THR A 46 6.04 24.45 -14.36
N VAL A 47 5.63 24.64 -13.10
CA VAL A 47 6.44 25.21 -12.03
C VAL A 47 7.23 24.13 -11.30
N CYS A 48 6.52 23.13 -10.77
CA CYS A 48 7.14 22.01 -10.08
C CYS A 48 7.86 21.09 -11.07
N LYS A 49 9.06 20.66 -10.69
CA LYS A 49 9.86 19.71 -11.50
C LYS A 49 9.87 18.36 -10.81
N THR A 50 9.26 17.36 -11.43
CA THR A 50 9.10 16.01 -10.87
C THR A 50 9.66 14.92 -11.80
N PRO A 51 10.97 15.00 -12.20
CA PRO A 51 11.52 14.19 -13.28
C PRO A 51 11.43 12.69 -13.03
N ASN A 52 11.57 12.23 -11.81
CA ASN A 52 11.49 10.79 -11.47
C ASN A 52 10.06 10.26 -11.54
N ILE A 53 9.08 11.07 -11.12
CA ILE A 53 7.65 10.71 -11.23
C ILE A 53 7.24 10.75 -12.70
N ASP A 54 7.71 11.74 -13.46
CA ASP A 54 7.45 11.85 -14.89
C ASP A 54 8.01 10.65 -15.67
N ALA A 55 9.23 10.22 -15.34
CA ALA A 55 9.84 9.03 -15.94
C ALA A 55 9.06 7.75 -15.60
N LEU A 56 8.51 7.65 -14.38
CA LEU A 56 7.64 6.55 -14.01
C LEU A 56 6.32 6.60 -14.80
N ALA A 57 5.71 7.78 -14.92
CA ALA A 57 4.48 7.99 -15.66
C ALA A 57 4.63 7.66 -17.16
N ALA A 58 5.80 7.97 -17.75
CA ALA A 58 6.09 7.71 -19.16
C ALA A 58 6.18 6.22 -19.50
N ARG A 59 6.59 5.37 -18.57
CA ARG A 59 6.72 3.91 -18.76
C ARG A 59 5.62 3.08 -18.14
N GLY A 60 4.71 3.72 -17.40
CA GLY A 60 3.60 3.08 -16.71
C GLY A 60 2.25 3.58 -17.19
N THR A 61 1.22 3.27 -16.42
CA THR A 61 -0.14 3.78 -16.65
C THR A 61 -0.41 4.98 -15.76
N ARG A 62 -0.74 6.11 -16.35
CA ARG A 62 -1.15 7.32 -15.65
C ARG A 62 -2.66 7.44 -15.63
N PHE A 63 -3.24 7.44 -14.44
CA PHE A 63 -4.67 7.66 -14.23
C PHE A 63 -4.95 9.16 -14.11
N THR A 64 -5.83 9.68 -14.95
CA THR A 64 -6.16 11.12 -14.97
C THR A 64 -7.36 11.47 -14.11
N ARG A 65 -8.14 10.49 -13.67
CA ARG A 65 -9.34 10.68 -12.85
C ARG A 65 -9.39 9.61 -11.76
N THR A 66 -8.69 9.85 -10.67
CA THR A 66 -8.68 8.99 -9.49
C THR A 66 -9.11 9.81 -8.29
N TYR A 67 -10.02 9.25 -7.49
CA TYR A 67 -10.64 9.96 -6.38
C TYR A 67 -10.49 9.15 -5.09
N CYS A 68 -10.10 9.80 -4.00
CA CYS A 68 -10.11 9.20 -2.68
C CYS A 68 -11.55 9.13 -2.14
N GLN A 69 -11.81 8.16 -1.28
CA GLN A 69 -13.13 7.93 -0.69
C GLN A 69 -13.37 8.71 0.61
N GLY A 70 -12.40 9.45 1.07
CA GLY A 70 -12.49 10.32 2.24
C GLY A 70 -11.69 11.59 2.00
N THR A 71 -12.19 12.72 2.51
CA THR A 71 -11.61 14.04 2.29
C THR A 71 -10.41 14.36 3.18
N TYR A 72 -10.05 13.44 4.10
CA TYR A 72 -8.89 13.58 4.97
C TYR A 72 -8.29 12.22 5.36
N CYS A 73 -7.11 12.24 6.00
CA CYS A 73 -6.19 11.10 6.12
C CYS A 73 -6.80 9.81 6.67
N GLY A 74 -7.44 9.86 7.83
CA GLY A 74 -7.93 8.66 8.52
C GLY A 74 -8.93 7.86 7.68
N PRO A 75 -10.07 8.42 7.32
CA PRO A 75 -11.08 7.77 6.48
C PRO A 75 -10.56 7.33 5.12
N SER A 76 -9.79 8.18 4.44
CA SER A 76 -9.20 7.86 3.14
C SER A 76 -8.27 6.63 3.23
N ARG A 77 -7.36 6.62 4.20
CA ARG A 77 -6.39 5.54 4.39
C ARG A 77 -7.05 4.24 4.83
N ALA A 78 -8.02 4.30 5.75
CA ALA A 78 -8.81 3.14 6.12
C ALA A 78 -9.57 2.56 4.91
N SER A 79 -10.08 3.42 4.05
CA SER A 79 -10.83 3.03 2.87
C SER A 79 -9.95 2.35 1.82
N PHE A 80 -8.84 2.96 1.38
CA PHE A 80 -8.02 2.34 0.35
C PHE A 80 -7.30 1.08 0.83
N MET A 81 -6.98 0.97 2.13
CA MET A 81 -6.37 -0.23 2.69
C MET A 81 -7.35 -1.40 2.83
N SER A 82 -8.60 -1.10 3.19
CA SER A 82 -9.62 -2.13 3.43
C SER A 82 -10.48 -2.46 2.20
N GLY A 83 -10.53 -1.56 1.20
CA GLY A 83 -11.44 -1.66 0.06
C GLY A 83 -12.89 -1.28 0.40
N TYR A 84 -13.18 -0.75 1.59
CA TYR A 84 -14.51 -0.36 2.02
C TYR A 84 -14.66 1.14 2.12
N TYR A 85 -15.83 1.65 1.79
CA TYR A 85 -16.16 3.06 1.96
C TYR A 85 -16.12 3.48 3.44
N PRO A 86 -15.83 4.75 3.76
CA PRO A 86 -15.81 5.24 5.13
C PRO A 86 -17.10 4.99 5.91
N HIS A 87 -18.26 5.12 5.29
CA HIS A 87 -19.55 4.81 5.92
C HIS A 87 -19.73 3.32 6.24
N ALA A 88 -19.13 2.42 5.44
CA ALA A 88 -19.17 0.98 5.70
C ALA A 88 -18.19 0.54 6.80
N THR A 89 -17.04 1.22 6.90
CA THR A 89 -16.07 0.98 7.99
C THR A 89 -16.44 1.72 9.27
N GLY A 90 -17.23 2.79 9.18
CA GLY A 90 -17.50 3.72 10.28
C GLY A 90 -16.24 4.47 10.74
N VAL A 91 -15.17 4.46 9.97
CA VAL A 91 -13.96 5.22 10.27
C VAL A 91 -14.12 6.63 9.69
N LEU A 92 -14.65 7.52 10.52
CA LEU A 92 -14.89 8.92 10.18
C LEU A 92 -13.88 9.86 10.88
N GLY A 93 -12.81 9.31 11.45
CA GLY A 93 -11.77 10.04 12.17
C GLY A 93 -10.44 9.28 12.14
N TYR A 94 -9.56 9.63 13.05
CA TYR A 94 -8.19 9.11 13.15
C TYR A 94 -8.13 7.80 13.93
N LYS A 95 -8.83 6.78 13.46
CA LYS A 95 -8.95 5.49 14.12
C LYS A 95 -8.50 4.36 13.21
N SER A 96 -8.06 3.26 13.80
CA SER A 96 -7.81 2.02 13.06
C SER A 96 -9.10 1.47 12.46
N PRO A 97 -9.09 0.96 11.24
CA PRO A 97 -10.25 0.29 10.66
C PRO A 97 -10.51 -1.09 11.30
N ARG A 98 -9.51 -1.70 11.95
CA ARG A 98 -9.57 -3.09 12.40
C ARG A 98 -10.80 -3.43 13.27
N PRO A 99 -11.21 -2.62 14.27
CA PRO A 99 -12.39 -2.92 15.07
C PRO A 99 -13.70 -2.97 14.26
N LYS A 100 -13.73 -2.29 13.11
CA LYS A 100 -14.92 -2.21 12.25
C LYS A 100 -14.92 -3.25 11.14
N ILE A 101 -13.77 -3.53 10.55
CA ILE A 101 -13.66 -4.57 9.52
C ILE A 101 -13.54 -5.97 10.11
N GLY A 102 -13.24 -6.09 11.41
CA GLY A 102 -13.12 -7.38 12.10
C GLY A 102 -12.09 -8.30 11.43
N ASN A 103 -12.50 -9.50 11.07
CA ASN A 103 -11.65 -10.52 10.45
C ASN A 103 -11.46 -10.34 8.94
N ARG A 104 -12.04 -9.31 8.33
CA ARG A 104 -11.85 -9.04 6.89
C ARG A 104 -10.41 -8.60 6.63
N SER A 105 -9.80 -9.17 5.60
CA SER A 105 -8.42 -8.83 5.24
C SER A 105 -8.35 -7.48 4.55
N THR A 106 -7.36 -6.68 4.94
CA THR A 106 -6.89 -5.57 4.12
C THR A 106 -6.10 -6.13 2.93
N TRP A 107 -5.87 -5.33 1.89
CA TRP A 107 -5.13 -5.85 0.73
C TRP A 107 -3.70 -6.26 1.12
N SER A 108 -3.00 -5.54 1.98
CA SER A 108 -1.68 -5.94 2.47
C SER A 108 -1.75 -7.21 3.32
N GLN A 109 -2.77 -7.36 4.18
CA GLN A 109 -2.99 -8.60 4.91
C GLN A 109 -3.30 -9.77 3.97
N HIS A 110 -4.01 -9.52 2.87
CA HIS A 110 -4.25 -10.55 1.85
C HIS A 110 -2.93 -11.03 1.24
N PHE A 111 -2.03 -10.13 0.86
CA PHE A 111 -0.69 -10.51 0.40
C PHE A 111 0.06 -11.35 1.45
N LYS A 112 0.05 -10.89 2.71
CA LYS A 112 0.68 -11.63 3.83
C LYS A 112 0.12 -13.03 3.97
N ASN A 113 -1.20 -13.19 3.95
CA ASN A 113 -1.88 -14.49 4.05
C ASN A 113 -1.55 -15.42 2.87
N ASN A 114 -1.11 -14.87 1.74
CA ASN A 114 -0.67 -15.62 0.56
C ASN A 114 0.87 -15.75 0.46
N GLY A 115 1.56 -15.64 1.59
CA GLY A 115 3.00 -15.92 1.71
C GLY A 115 3.91 -14.82 1.19
N TYR A 116 3.43 -13.57 1.12
CA TYR A 116 4.29 -12.42 0.90
C TYR A 116 4.81 -11.88 2.24
N HIS A 117 6.04 -11.40 2.22
CA HIS A 117 6.53 -10.53 3.28
C HIS A 117 5.94 -9.13 3.05
N THR A 118 5.22 -8.61 4.04
CA THR A 118 4.58 -7.29 3.94
C THR A 118 5.21 -6.34 4.95
N ALA A 119 5.77 -5.26 4.45
CA ALA A 119 6.38 -4.24 5.29
C ALA A 119 5.83 -2.85 4.96
N ARG A 120 5.83 -1.97 5.93
CA ARG A 120 5.57 -0.56 5.73
C ARG A 120 6.64 0.31 6.36
N VAL A 121 6.85 1.45 5.75
CA VAL A 121 7.69 2.52 6.29
C VAL A 121 6.83 3.75 6.48
N SER A 122 6.88 4.37 7.66
CA SER A 122 6.17 5.60 8.00
C SER A 122 4.64 5.49 7.86
N LYS A 123 3.97 6.58 7.48
CA LYS A 123 2.51 6.77 7.52
C LYS A 123 1.79 6.08 6.37
N ILE A 124 1.25 4.88 6.58
CA ILE A 124 0.31 4.21 5.67
C ILE A 124 -1.12 4.34 6.18
N TYR A 125 -1.41 3.85 7.40
CA TYR A 125 -2.60 4.27 8.12
C TYR A 125 -2.38 5.62 8.79
N HIS A 126 -3.41 6.21 9.37
CA HIS A 126 -3.21 7.47 10.07
C HIS A 126 -2.34 7.30 11.29
N MET A 127 -1.38 8.17 11.45
CA MET A 127 -0.58 8.33 12.67
C MET A 127 -0.30 9.81 12.89
N GLY A 128 -0.22 10.20 14.14
CA GLY A 128 0.12 11.57 14.51
C GLY A 128 1.53 11.91 14.04
N VAL A 129 1.67 13.08 13.44
CA VAL A 129 2.93 13.64 12.96
C VAL A 129 3.07 15.04 13.61
N PRO A 130 4.18 15.32 14.27
CA PRO A 130 5.34 14.49 14.55
C PRO A 130 5.13 13.47 15.68
N GLY A 131 4.42 13.78 16.71
CA GLY A 131 4.41 13.13 18.03
C GLY A 131 4.39 11.61 18.01
N GLY A 132 3.46 10.97 17.30
CA GLY A 132 3.36 9.51 17.27
C GLY A 132 4.53 8.84 16.54
N ILE A 133 5.03 9.45 15.46
CA ILE A 133 6.17 8.90 14.68
C ILE A 133 7.47 9.09 15.44
N GLU A 134 7.72 10.27 16.01
CA GLU A 134 8.93 10.57 16.77
C GLU A 134 9.12 9.64 17.97
N GLN A 135 8.05 9.22 18.58
CA GLN A 135 8.04 8.28 19.69
C GLN A 135 8.12 6.80 19.25
N GLY A 136 8.24 6.54 17.96
CA GLY A 136 8.20 5.19 17.42
C GLY A 136 6.81 4.54 17.47
N GLY A 137 5.76 5.31 17.75
CA GLY A 137 4.39 4.85 17.81
C GLY A 137 3.83 4.43 16.44
N HIS A 138 2.83 3.58 16.46
CA HIS A 138 2.18 3.09 15.24
C HIS A 138 0.85 3.77 14.91
N GLY A 139 0.38 4.69 15.75
CA GLY A 139 -0.86 5.43 15.54
C GLY A 139 -2.08 4.52 15.35
N ALA A 140 -2.93 4.86 14.40
CA ALA A 140 -4.12 4.09 14.04
C ALA A 140 -3.82 2.94 13.05
N ASP A 141 -2.62 2.39 13.09
CA ASP A 141 -2.18 1.30 12.21
C ASP A 141 -2.95 0.00 12.44
N ASP A 142 -2.87 -0.89 11.46
CA ASP A 142 -3.41 -2.24 11.51
C ASP A 142 -2.26 -3.27 11.55
N ALA A 143 -1.95 -3.78 12.72
CA ALA A 143 -0.88 -4.74 12.92
C ALA A 143 -1.05 -6.03 12.09
N ALA A 144 -2.27 -6.46 11.83
CA ALA A 144 -2.55 -7.66 11.05
C ALA A 144 -2.11 -7.53 9.59
N SER A 145 -2.05 -6.30 9.07
CA SER A 145 -1.66 -5.99 7.69
C SER A 145 -0.18 -6.25 7.39
N TRP A 146 0.68 -6.33 8.41
CA TRP A 146 2.12 -6.24 8.23
C TRP A 146 2.90 -7.40 8.86
N THR A 147 3.98 -7.81 8.21
CA THR A 147 5.05 -8.62 8.80
C THR A 147 5.98 -7.71 9.59
N GLU A 148 6.33 -6.55 9.01
CA GLU A 148 7.22 -5.57 9.65
C GLU A 148 6.68 -4.15 9.52
N ARG A 149 6.99 -3.32 10.50
CA ARG A 149 6.56 -1.92 10.56
C ARG A 149 7.72 -1.03 11.00
N PHE A 150 8.11 -0.11 10.14
CA PHE A 150 9.17 0.84 10.39
C PHE A 150 8.62 2.25 10.46
N ASN A 151 9.07 3.01 11.46
CA ASN A 151 8.81 4.45 11.54
C ASN A 151 10.13 5.19 11.44
N SER A 152 10.22 6.11 10.48
CA SER A 152 11.36 7.00 10.38
C SER A 152 11.31 7.98 11.56
N GLN A 153 12.44 8.11 12.25
CA GLN A 153 12.67 9.10 13.31
C GLN A 153 13.77 10.06 12.84
N GLY A 154 13.69 10.47 11.58
CA GLY A 154 14.71 11.31 10.97
C GLY A 154 14.84 12.69 11.64
N PRO A 155 16.03 13.32 11.54
CA PRO A 155 16.28 14.65 12.11
C PRO A 155 15.39 15.73 11.48
N GLU A 156 14.82 15.47 10.31
CA GLU A 156 13.88 16.38 9.63
C GLU A 156 12.66 16.75 10.48
N TRP A 157 12.22 15.90 11.38
CA TRP A 157 11.12 16.17 12.30
C TRP A 157 11.46 17.26 13.33
N LYS A 158 12.73 17.50 13.58
CA LYS A 158 13.24 18.50 14.51
C LYS A 158 13.66 19.80 13.82
N ALA A 159 13.54 19.84 12.49
CA ALA A 159 13.92 21.03 11.72
C ALA A 159 13.04 22.24 12.07
N PRO A 160 13.60 23.44 12.13
CA PRO A 160 12.83 24.67 12.30
C PRO A 160 11.77 24.78 11.18
N GLY A 161 10.53 25.08 11.56
CA GLY A 161 9.40 25.19 10.63
C GLY A 161 8.49 23.96 10.57
N ASN A 162 8.94 22.78 10.94
CA ASN A 162 8.07 21.60 10.99
C ASN A 162 6.93 21.73 12.01
N THR A 163 7.10 22.52 13.06
CA THR A 163 6.07 22.84 14.04
C THR A 163 4.85 23.57 13.42
N LEU A 164 5.05 24.29 12.32
CA LEU A 164 3.97 24.97 11.61
C LEU A 164 3.19 24.06 10.66
N SER A 165 3.82 23.02 10.16
CA SER A 165 3.19 22.01 9.30
C SER A 165 2.13 21.16 10.02
N LEU A 166 2.13 21.17 11.33
CA LEU A 166 1.29 20.31 12.17
C LEU A 166 -0.09 20.89 12.46
N ILE A 167 -0.30 22.15 12.17
CA ILE A 167 -1.55 22.87 12.47
C ILE A 167 -2.66 22.48 11.46
N HIS A 168 -2.30 21.81 10.37
CA HIS A 168 -3.21 21.55 9.24
C HIS A 168 -3.50 20.07 8.98
N ILE A 169 -3.14 19.16 9.90
CA ILE A 169 -3.42 17.73 9.70
C ILE A 169 -4.40 17.21 10.73
#